data_fefb5d8a5992e1a8d000c94f9bcec502
#
_entry.id   fefb5d8a5992e1a8d000c94f9bcec502
#
_cell.length_a   1.000
_cell.length_b   1.000
_cell.length_c   1.000
_cell.angle_alpha   90.00
_cell.angle_beta   90.00
_cell.angle_gamma   90.00
#
_symmetry.space_group_name_H-M   'P 1'
#
loop_
_entity.id
_entity.type
_entity.pdbx_description
1 polymer ?
#
loop_
_entity_poly.entity_id
_entity_poly.type
_entity_poly.pdbx_seq_one_letter_code
_entity_poly.pdbx_strand_id
1 'polypeptide(L)'
;KWKGVDNFIELISKLDVEKFHGLIIGPTSKSKIRYLKKLNKKVISLGISNNITFTGSRNDIANIYKISDIVFNLSIKPEPFGRTTIEAISCGTKVIGWNHGGTKEILDELFPNGLVSLGDFEALQDKVITLSSNDTLPKVNTFTSSKMISETIKLYNQLVNKDR
;
A
#
# COMPACT_ATOMS: atom_id res chain seq x y z
N LYS A 1 -8.95 -10.27 4.60
CA LYS A 1 -8.33 -10.16 5.95
C LYS A 1 -6.83 -9.84 5.88
N TRP A 2 -6.03 -10.61 5.12
CA TRP A 2 -4.57 -10.46 5.11
C TRP A 2 -4.03 -9.15 4.49
N LYS A 3 -4.84 -8.43 3.72
CA LYS A 3 -4.48 -7.12 3.13
C LYS A 3 -4.46 -5.95 4.13
N GLY A 4 -4.71 -6.19 5.41
CA GLY A 4 -4.56 -5.18 6.46
C GLY A 4 -5.62 -4.09 6.51
N VAL A 5 -6.80 -4.30 5.88
CA VAL A 5 -7.88 -3.29 5.90
C VAL A 5 -8.39 -3.02 7.33
N ASP A 6 -8.41 -4.03 8.20
CA ASP A 6 -8.75 -3.87 9.63
C ASP A 6 -7.74 -2.93 10.32
N ASN A 7 -6.44 -3.03 9.97
CA ASN A 7 -5.35 -2.20 10.51
C ASN A 7 -5.47 -0.75 10.00
N PHE A 8 -5.82 -0.59 8.72
CA PHE A 8 -6.04 0.75 8.15
C PHE A 8 -7.20 1.49 8.82
N ILE A 9 -8.33 0.80 9.07
CA ILE A 9 -9.47 1.40 9.79
C ILE A 9 -9.06 1.81 11.21
N GLU A 10 -8.29 0.98 11.90
CA GLU A 10 -7.78 1.30 13.24
C GLU A 10 -6.82 2.48 13.23
N LEU A 11 -5.93 2.56 12.24
CA LEU A 11 -5.06 3.71 12.04
C LEU A 11 -5.87 5.01 11.89
N ILE A 12 -6.84 5.04 10.96
CA ILE A 12 -7.66 6.24 10.73
C ILE A 12 -8.40 6.67 12.01
N SER A 13 -8.84 5.72 12.85
CA SER A 13 -9.52 6.07 14.11
C SER A 13 -8.62 6.74 15.16
N LYS A 14 -7.30 6.65 14.99
CA LYS A 14 -6.30 7.26 15.89
C LYS A 14 -5.74 8.58 15.35
N LEU A 15 -6.07 8.93 14.12
CA LEU A 15 -5.66 10.18 13.49
C LEU A 15 -6.68 11.28 13.73
N ASP A 16 -6.27 12.52 13.48
CA ASP A 16 -7.15 13.68 13.57
C ASP A 16 -8.27 13.60 12.51
N VAL A 17 -9.49 13.39 12.96
CA VAL A 17 -10.68 13.22 12.08
C VAL A 17 -11.01 14.46 11.26
N GLU A 18 -10.55 15.64 11.66
CA GLU A 18 -10.75 16.87 10.87
C GLU A 18 -9.77 16.97 9.68
N LYS A 19 -8.68 16.19 9.71
CA LYS A 19 -7.60 16.26 8.70
C LYS A 19 -7.50 15.04 7.82
N PHE A 20 -7.92 13.87 8.30
CA PHE A 20 -7.67 12.61 7.61
C PHE A 20 -8.95 11.92 7.17
N HIS A 21 -8.96 11.46 5.93
CA HIS A 21 -10.04 10.66 5.35
C HIS A 21 -9.46 9.42 4.64
N GLY A 22 -9.97 8.25 4.98
CA GLY A 22 -9.49 6.99 4.42
C GLY A 22 -10.36 6.48 3.27
N LEU A 23 -9.73 6.13 2.15
CA LEU A 23 -10.38 5.44 1.03
C LEU A 23 -10.03 3.95 1.03
N ILE A 24 -11.04 3.10 1.02
CA ILE A 24 -10.88 1.64 0.91
C ILE A 24 -11.44 1.19 -0.43
N ILE A 25 -10.53 0.74 -1.30
CA ILE A 25 -10.84 0.37 -2.68
C ILE A 25 -10.73 -1.14 -2.83
N GLY A 26 -11.73 -1.74 -3.40
CA GLY A 26 -11.71 -3.17 -3.68
C GLY A 26 -13.08 -3.76 -4.00
N PRO A 27 -13.12 -4.91 -4.68
CA PRO A 27 -14.37 -5.51 -5.12
C PRO A 27 -15.21 -6.01 -3.95
N THR A 28 -16.51 -5.75 -4.03
CA THR A 28 -17.52 -6.31 -3.15
C THR A 28 -18.10 -7.57 -3.80
N SER A 29 -17.41 -8.71 -3.69
CA SER A 29 -17.96 -9.98 -4.15
C SER A 29 -18.94 -10.57 -3.14
N LYS A 30 -19.91 -11.37 -3.63
CA LYS A 30 -20.89 -12.05 -2.73
C LYS A 30 -20.22 -12.81 -1.58
N SER A 31 -19.08 -13.46 -1.82
CA SER A 31 -18.29 -14.16 -0.81
C SER A 31 -17.64 -13.24 0.26
N LYS A 32 -17.48 -11.95 -0.04
CA LYS A 32 -16.86 -10.96 0.86
C LYS A 32 -17.86 -10.06 1.59
N ILE A 33 -19.16 -10.19 1.31
CA ILE A 33 -20.20 -9.35 1.94
C ILE A 33 -20.14 -9.44 3.48
N ARG A 34 -19.94 -10.62 4.03
CA ARG A 34 -19.83 -10.81 5.49
C ARG A 34 -18.62 -10.06 6.07
N TYR A 35 -17.51 -10.07 5.36
CA TYR A 35 -16.30 -9.32 5.76
C TYR A 35 -16.52 -7.82 5.67
N LEU A 36 -17.12 -7.32 4.58
CA LEU A 36 -17.45 -5.91 4.44
C LEU A 36 -18.41 -5.43 5.54
N LYS A 37 -19.45 -6.23 5.86
CA LYS A 37 -20.36 -5.93 7.00
C LYS A 37 -19.60 -5.83 8.33
N LYS A 38 -18.58 -6.70 8.56
CA LYS A 38 -17.73 -6.62 9.74
C LYS A 38 -16.91 -5.34 9.77
N LEU A 39 -16.31 -4.94 8.63
CA LEU A 39 -15.54 -3.69 8.53
C LEU A 39 -16.44 -2.47 8.80
N ASN A 40 -17.63 -2.41 8.19
CA ASN A 40 -18.59 -1.33 8.43
C ASN A 40 -19.00 -1.22 9.92
N LYS A 41 -19.26 -2.37 10.57
CA LYS A 41 -19.55 -2.38 12.02
C LYS A 41 -18.37 -1.82 12.82
N LYS A 42 -17.13 -2.16 12.46
CA LYS A 42 -15.91 -1.61 13.11
C LYS A 42 -15.84 -0.08 12.92
N VAL A 43 -16.08 0.42 11.70
CA VAL A 43 -16.09 1.86 11.40
C VAL A 43 -17.11 2.60 12.26
N ILE A 44 -18.35 2.06 12.38
CA ILE A 44 -19.41 2.64 13.20
C ILE A 44 -19.01 2.61 14.69
N SER A 45 -18.50 1.49 15.20
CA SER A 45 -18.13 1.35 16.61
C SER A 45 -16.96 2.25 17.03
N LEU A 46 -16.11 2.65 16.07
CA LEU A 46 -15.01 3.60 16.29
C LEU A 46 -15.43 5.07 16.10
N GLY A 47 -16.67 5.34 15.71
CA GLY A 47 -17.18 6.70 15.51
C GLY A 47 -16.63 7.43 14.29
N ILE A 48 -16.01 6.71 13.33
CA ILE A 48 -15.32 7.30 12.17
C ILE A 48 -16.08 7.11 10.84
N SER A 49 -17.40 7.01 10.89
CA SER A 49 -18.22 6.77 9.69
C SER A 49 -18.05 7.84 8.62
N ASN A 50 -17.80 9.07 9.01
CA ASN A 50 -17.58 10.19 8.09
C ASN A 50 -16.13 10.26 7.55
N ASN A 51 -15.21 9.48 8.12
CA ASN A 51 -13.78 9.50 7.79
C ASN A 51 -13.33 8.29 6.97
N ILE A 52 -14.23 7.37 6.65
CA ILE A 52 -13.95 6.18 5.82
C ILE A 52 -14.95 6.10 4.68
N THR A 53 -14.42 5.97 3.46
CA THR A 53 -15.24 5.68 2.27
C THR A 53 -14.85 4.32 1.68
N PHE A 54 -15.84 3.43 1.53
CA PHE A 54 -15.71 2.19 0.77
C PHE A 54 -16.19 2.44 -0.66
N THR A 55 -15.27 2.48 -1.61
CA THR A 55 -15.58 2.86 -3.01
C THR A 55 -16.09 1.69 -3.87
N GLY A 56 -15.91 0.44 -3.41
CA GLY A 56 -16.06 -0.72 -4.27
C GLY A 56 -14.91 -0.84 -5.29
N SER A 57 -15.15 -1.56 -6.39
CA SER A 57 -14.18 -1.65 -7.50
C SER A 57 -14.12 -0.35 -8.29
N ARG A 58 -12.90 0.03 -8.65
CA ARG A 58 -12.60 1.22 -9.47
C ARG A 58 -11.71 0.83 -10.63
N ASN A 59 -11.90 1.48 -11.79
CA ASN A 59 -11.07 1.32 -12.99
C ASN A 59 -10.07 2.45 -13.18
N ASP A 60 -10.25 3.55 -12.45
CA ASP A 60 -9.44 4.78 -12.49
C ASP A 60 -8.41 4.85 -11.34
N ILE A 61 -7.81 3.71 -10.99
CA ILE A 61 -6.90 3.58 -9.85
C ILE A 61 -5.72 4.55 -9.93
N ALA A 62 -5.15 4.77 -11.12
CA ALA A 62 -4.05 5.71 -11.31
C ALA A 62 -4.44 7.16 -10.94
N ASN A 63 -5.69 7.57 -11.23
CA ASN A 63 -6.19 8.88 -10.84
C ASN A 63 -6.37 8.97 -9.32
N ILE A 64 -6.84 7.88 -8.70
CA ILE A 64 -6.99 7.83 -7.24
C ILE A 64 -5.62 7.90 -6.56
N TYR A 65 -4.60 7.21 -7.05
CA TYR A 65 -3.24 7.36 -6.53
C TYR A 65 -2.78 8.82 -6.58
N LYS A 66 -2.96 9.51 -7.72
CA LYS A 66 -2.51 10.90 -7.91
C LYS A 66 -3.18 11.92 -6.97
N ILE A 67 -4.42 11.67 -6.54
CA ILE A 67 -5.13 12.54 -5.61
C ILE A 67 -4.98 12.12 -4.15
N SER A 68 -4.31 10.99 -3.89
CA SER A 68 -4.04 10.51 -2.54
C SER A 68 -2.73 11.09 -2.02
N ASP A 69 -2.72 11.59 -0.80
CA ASP A 69 -1.49 12.05 -0.13
C ASP A 69 -0.59 10.87 0.23
N ILE A 70 -1.20 9.76 0.69
CA ILE A 70 -0.48 8.54 1.11
C ILE A 70 -1.29 7.31 0.71
N VAL A 71 -0.61 6.33 0.13
CA VAL A 71 -1.16 4.99 -0.14
C VAL A 71 -0.58 3.99 0.86
N PHE A 72 -1.39 3.03 1.30
CA PHE A 72 -0.99 2.07 2.32
C PHE A 72 -0.92 0.65 1.76
N ASN A 73 0.18 -0.05 2.05
CA ASN A 73 0.30 -1.49 1.88
C ASN A 73 0.53 -2.15 3.25
N LEU A 74 -0.55 -2.44 3.95
CA LEU A 74 -0.54 -3.01 5.30
C LEU A 74 -0.82 -4.53 5.29
N SER A 75 -0.43 -5.23 4.23
CA SER A 75 -0.58 -6.67 4.11
C SER A 75 0.16 -7.39 5.23
N ILE A 76 -0.57 -8.22 6.01
CA ILE A 76 -0.01 -8.96 7.16
C ILE A 76 0.89 -10.11 6.69
N LYS A 77 0.62 -10.66 5.51
CA LYS A 77 1.47 -11.66 4.86
C LYS A 77 2.37 -10.99 3.83
N PRO A 78 3.64 -11.43 3.71
CA PRO A 78 4.54 -10.87 2.70
C PRO A 78 3.93 -10.99 1.30
N GLU A 79 3.91 -9.91 0.57
CA GLU A 79 3.51 -9.91 -0.84
C GLU A 79 4.68 -10.35 -1.71
N PRO A 80 4.46 -11.17 -2.74
CA PRO A 80 5.54 -11.60 -3.63
C PRO A 80 6.25 -10.43 -4.33
N PHE A 81 5.49 -9.40 -4.76
CA PHE A 81 6.04 -8.23 -5.44
C PHE A 81 5.60 -6.91 -4.81
N GLY A 82 4.28 -6.72 -4.56
CA GLY A 82 3.75 -5.45 -4.03
C GLY A 82 3.29 -4.49 -5.14
N ARG A 83 2.45 -4.96 -6.04
CA ARG A 83 1.94 -4.17 -7.18
C ARG A 83 1.34 -2.83 -6.76
N THR A 84 0.53 -2.79 -5.72
CA THR A 84 -0.07 -1.56 -5.20
C THR A 84 0.99 -0.52 -4.83
N THR A 85 2.10 -0.97 -4.22
CA THR A 85 3.23 -0.11 -3.85
C THR A 85 3.87 0.53 -5.06
N ILE A 86 4.25 -0.28 -6.07
CA ILE A 86 4.94 0.23 -7.25
C ILE A 86 4.03 1.08 -8.13
N GLU A 87 2.75 0.74 -8.24
CA GLU A 87 1.76 1.50 -9.00
C GLU A 87 1.57 2.90 -8.39
N ALA A 88 1.44 3.02 -7.05
CA ALA A 88 1.31 4.30 -6.36
C ALA A 88 2.58 5.16 -6.50
N ILE A 89 3.77 4.57 -6.31
CA ILE A 89 5.06 5.26 -6.51
C ILE A 89 5.20 5.75 -7.95
N SER A 90 4.77 4.97 -8.95
CA SER A 90 4.80 5.38 -10.36
C SER A 90 3.89 6.58 -10.65
N CYS A 91 2.90 6.83 -9.81
CA CYS A 91 2.05 8.02 -9.87
C CYS A 91 2.61 9.21 -9.06
N GLY A 92 3.77 9.07 -8.42
CA GLY A 92 4.38 10.08 -7.57
C GLY A 92 3.82 10.12 -6.14
N THR A 93 2.99 9.16 -5.76
CA THR A 93 2.30 9.12 -4.47
C THR A 93 3.17 8.47 -3.40
N LYS A 94 3.23 9.06 -2.22
CA LYS A 94 3.90 8.48 -1.04
C LYS A 94 3.25 7.16 -0.66
N VAL A 95 4.05 6.18 -0.24
CA VAL A 95 3.54 4.89 0.20
C VAL A 95 4.07 4.56 1.59
N ILE A 96 3.19 4.13 2.48
CA ILE A 96 3.57 3.52 3.76
C ILE A 96 3.25 2.03 3.69
N GLY A 97 4.21 1.20 4.10
CA GLY A 97 4.04 -0.24 4.09
C GLY A 97 4.85 -0.95 5.16
N TRP A 98 4.42 -2.17 5.49
CA TRP A 98 5.16 -3.01 6.41
C TRP A 98 6.51 -3.44 5.83
N ASN A 99 7.54 -3.43 6.67
CA ASN A 99 8.91 -3.80 6.33
C ASN A 99 9.07 -5.31 6.12
N HIS A 100 8.38 -5.86 5.09
CA HIS A 100 8.51 -7.27 4.68
C HIS A 100 8.06 -7.52 3.24
N GLY A 101 8.52 -8.64 2.65
CA GLY A 101 8.19 -9.07 1.28
C GLY A 101 8.53 -8.03 0.21
N GLY A 102 7.91 -8.13 -0.96
CA GLY A 102 8.15 -7.23 -2.07
C GLY A 102 7.85 -5.76 -1.78
N THR A 103 6.96 -5.47 -0.83
CA THR A 103 6.73 -4.08 -0.37
C THR A 103 8.02 -3.48 0.23
N LYS A 104 8.75 -4.26 1.06
CA LYS A 104 10.04 -3.85 1.60
C LYS A 104 11.04 -3.57 0.49
N GLU A 105 11.22 -4.51 -0.43
CA GLU A 105 12.21 -4.40 -1.51
C GLU A 105 11.99 -3.13 -2.36
N ILE A 106 10.74 -2.84 -2.70
CA ILE A 106 10.38 -1.63 -3.46
C ILE A 106 10.62 -0.36 -2.64
N LEU A 107 10.19 -0.34 -1.39
CA LEU A 107 10.31 0.85 -0.54
C LEU A 107 11.76 1.11 -0.13
N ASP A 108 12.58 0.08 0.14
CA ASP A 108 14.02 0.25 0.42
C ASP A 108 14.72 1.02 -0.72
N GLU A 109 14.36 0.73 -1.96
CA GLU A 109 14.98 1.37 -3.12
C GLU A 109 14.38 2.76 -3.42
N LEU A 110 13.05 2.87 -3.42
CA LEU A 110 12.34 4.01 -3.98
C LEU A 110 11.82 5.00 -2.94
N PHE A 111 11.48 4.55 -1.73
CA PHE A 111 10.93 5.39 -0.68
C PHE A 111 11.16 4.79 0.73
N PRO A 112 12.41 4.72 1.22
CA PRO A 112 12.74 4.13 2.54
C PRO A 112 11.96 4.77 3.69
N ASN A 113 11.62 6.05 3.57
CA ASN A 113 10.83 6.78 4.57
C ASN A 113 9.41 6.22 4.77
N GLY A 114 8.91 5.40 3.86
CA GLY A 114 7.61 4.75 3.96
C GLY A 114 7.61 3.43 4.70
N LEU A 115 8.77 2.90 5.12
CA LEU A 115 8.84 1.61 5.81
C LEU A 115 8.51 1.74 7.30
N VAL A 116 7.72 0.77 7.78
CA VAL A 116 7.34 0.62 9.19
C VAL A 116 7.46 -0.86 9.58
N SER A 117 7.95 -1.15 10.77
CA SER A 117 8.03 -2.51 11.31
C SER A 117 6.65 -3.16 11.38
N LEU A 118 6.56 -4.43 11.01
CA LEU A 118 5.28 -5.16 10.99
C LEU A 118 4.60 -5.10 12.38
N GLY A 119 3.39 -4.55 12.42
CA GLY A 119 2.58 -4.47 13.64
C GLY A 119 2.92 -3.30 14.57
N ASP A 120 3.89 -2.47 14.23
CA ASP A 120 4.22 -1.26 14.99
C ASP A 120 3.25 -0.13 14.63
N PHE A 121 2.13 -0.06 15.36
CA PHE A 121 1.06 0.91 15.10
C PHE A 121 1.41 2.32 15.58
N GLU A 122 2.27 2.47 16.56
CA GLU A 122 2.73 3.77 17.03
C GLU A 122 3.61 4.41 15.96
N ALA A 123 4.64 3.70 15.50
CA ALA A 123 5.48 4.15 14.41
C ALA A 123 4.68 4.38 13.10
N LEU A 124 3.63 3.57 12.84
CA LEU A 124 2.76 3.77 11.69
C LEU A 124 2.00 5.10 11.78
N GLN A 125 1.44 5.45 12.93
CA GLN A 125 0.74 6.71 13.16
C GLN A 125 1.68 7.90 13.01
N ASP A 126 2.84 7.88 13.66
CA ASP A 126 3.86 8.92 13.57
C ASP A 126 4.35 9.13 12.13
N LYS A 127 4.50 8.04 11.39
CA LYS A 127 4.88 8.07 9.99
C LYS A 127 3.85 8.79 9.12
N VAL A 128 2.55 8.56 9.34
CA VAL A 128 1.47 9.26 8.63
C VAL A 128 1.55 10.75 8.91
N ILE A 129 1.65 11.16 10.17
CA ILE A 129 1.71 12.57 10.57
C ILE A 129 2.94 13.25 9.94
N THR A 130 4.10 12.60 10.01
CA THR A 130 5.35 13.14 9.45
C THR A 130 5.27 13.28 7.94
N LEU A 131 4.78 12.26 7.22
CA LEU A 131 4.73 12.28 5.76
C LEU A 131 3.61 13.15 5.21
N SER A 132 2.53 13.38 5.95
CA SER A 132 1.47 14.31 5.53
C SER A 132 1.89 15.77 5.61
N SER A 133 2.90 16.10 6.44
CA SER A 133 3.37 17.47 6.67
C SER A 133 4.65 17.84 5.93
N ASN A 134 5.22 16.94 5.12
CA ASN A 134 6.45 17.21 4.38
C ASN A 134 6.30 16.91 2.88
N ASP A 135 7.21 17.50 2.06
CA ASP A 135 7.23 17.38 0.59
C ASP A 135 8.14 16.26 0.08
N THR A 136 8.56 15.32 0.95
CA THR A 136 9.40 14.19 0.52
C THR A 136 8.61 13.29 -0.44
N LEU A 137 9.09 13.16 -1.68
CA LEU A 137 8.48 12.32 -2.70
C LEU A 137 9.30 11.04 -2.94
N PRO A 138 8.66 9.96 -3.42
CA PRO A 138 9.35 8.76 -3.86
C PRO A 138 10.31 9.05 -5.03
N LYS A 139 11.36 8.24 -5.14
CA LYS A 139 12.23 8.23 -6.32
C LYS A 139 11.46 7.73 -7.54
N VAL A 140 11.98 8.04 -8.73
CA VAL A 140 11.43 7.53 -10.00
C VAL A 140 11.47 5.98 -10.00
N ASN A 141 10.39 5.37 -10.46
CA ASN A 141 10.28 3.93 -10.52
C ASN A 141 11.31 3.28 -11.45
N THR A 142 12.13 2.38 -10.89
CA THR A 142 13.15 1.59 -11.59
C THR A 142 12.69 0.15 -11.91
N PHE A 143 11.57 -0.32 -11.34
CA PHE A 143 11.00 -1.66 -11.55
C PHE A 143 10.13 -1.69 -12.81
N THR A 144 10.78 -1.64 -13.98
CA THR A 144 10.09 -1.64 -15.28
C THR A 144 10.00 -3.03 -15.89
N SER A 145 9.01 -3.26 -16.75
CA SER A 145 8.89 -4.51 -17.52
C SER A 145 10.14 -4.76 -18.37
N SER A 146 10.73 -3.73 -18.97
CA SER A 146 11.95 -3.84 -19.76
C SER A 146 13.13 -4.34 -18.93
N LYS A 147 13.33 -3.80 -17.72
CA LYS A 147 14.37 -4.26 -16.80
C LYS A 147 14.13 -5.73 -16.39
N MET A 148 12.90 -6.08 -16.03
CA MET A 148 12.53 -7.44 -15.67
C MET A 148 12.85 -8.44 -16.80
N ILE A 149 12.44 -8.13 -18.04
CA ILE A 149 12.71 -8.97 -19.21
C ILE A 149 14.21 -9.10 -19.45
N SER A 150 14.95 -8.00 -19.44
CA SER A 150 16.40 -7.98 -19.64
C SER A 150 17.14 -8.87 -18.62
N GLU A 151 16.83 -8.72 -17.32
CA GLU A 151 17.48 -9.53 -16.27
C GLU A 151 17.08 -11.00 -16.36
N THR A 152 15.85 -11.32 -16.76
CA THR A 152 15.39 -12.70 -16.99
C THR A 152 16.15 -13.35 -18.15
N ILE A 153 16.28 -12.66 -19.28
CA ILE A 153 17.05 -13.16 -20.45
C ILE A 153 18.53 -13.35 -20.08
N LYS A 154 19.12 -12.40 -19.33
CA LYS A 154 20.49 -12.49 -18.86
C LYS A 154 20.70 -13.73 -18.00
N LEU A 155 19.77 -14.03 -17.08
CA LEU A 155 19.83 -15.24 -16.25
C LEU A 155 19.77 -16.51 -17.10
N TYR A 156 18.86 -16.60 -18.06
CA TYR A 156 18.77 -17.75 -18.97
C TYR A 156 20.05 -17.96 -19.76
N ASN A 157 20.65 -16.90 -20.30
CA ASN A 157 21.91 -17.01 -21.03
C ASN A 157 23.07 -17.47 -20.13
N GLN A 158 23.10 -17.06 -18.86
CA GLN A 158 24.10 -17.54 -17.90
C GLN A 158 23.95 -19.04 -17.59
N LEU A 159 22.70 -19.53 -17.49
CA LEU A 159 22.43 -20.93 -17.22
C LEU A 159 22.83 -21.82 -18.44
N VAL A 160 22.40 -21.44 -19.64
CA VAL A 160 22.71 -22.16 -20.88
C VAL A 160 24.23 -22.22 -21.14
N ASN A 161 24.99 -21.19 -20.79
CA ASN A 161 26.43 -21.16 -20.98
C ASN A 161 27.22 -21.85 -19.87
N LYS A 162 26.62 -22.23 -18.75
CA LYS A 162 27.24 -23.05 -17.70
C LYS A 162 27.28 -24.54 -18.02
N ASP A 163 26.40 -24.99 -18.91
CA ASP A 163 26.30 -26.40 -19.33
C ASP A 163 27.11 -26.69 -20.61
N ARG A 164 27.94 -25.76 -21.06
CA ARG A 164 28.91 -25.89 -22.14
C ARG A 164 30.33 -25.74 -21.61
#